data_44e07b806179499625d68ec118c3cbcf
#
_entry.id   44e07b806179499625d68ec118c3cbcf
#
_cell.length_a   1.000
_cell.length_b   1.000
_cell.length_c   1.000
_cell.angle_alpha   90.00
_cell.angle_beta   90.00
_cell.angle_gamma   90.00
#
_symmetry.space_group_name_H-M   'P 1'
#
loop_
_entity.id
_entity.type
_entity.pdbx_description
1 polymer ?
#
loop_
_entity_poly.entity_id
_entity_poly.type
_entity_poly.pdbx_seq_one_letter_code
_entity_poly.pdbx_strand_id
1 'polypeptide(L)'
;MSAALAVPVIGSNLKRECHFISRTAMHLLTIPRTLVAPLALTTALLFTASVQAQDTGLPLWEAGVFGGSLSSPAYPGSAERLTRTLALPYFIYRGDVFRVDRGGIGARMMMGPDVELDVGFAGSLPASSADIAVRDGMPDLGTLLEFGPVLKVTLARPQPGSRLGLDIPVRGVFELNGGLRSQGFAFQPSLVWETRDIGGGWSLSASGGLVWGDAQLNQYFYGVPQAYATAQRPAFEAQAGLIGMRASLSSSKNLGPDLRLFAYARQDQYNLGANLNSPLALQSTGQSLGLGLSWVFGRSDTRVGN
;
A
#
# COMPACT_ATOMS: atom_id res chain seq x y z
N MET A 1 10.52 4.65 12.98
CA MET A 1 10.02 4.47 11.61
C MET A 1 8.79 3.64 11.62
N SER A 2 7.90 4.27 11.04
CA SER A 2 6.58 3.82 10.77
C SER A 2 6.48 2.33 10.53
N ALA A 3 5.77 1.63 11.40
CA ALA A 3 4.86 0.65 10.89
C ALA A 3 3.81 1.44 10.09
N ALA A 4 4.18 1.87 8.90
CA ALA A 4 3.18 2.34 7.99
C ALA A 4 2.24 1.18 7.80
N LEU A 5 0.98 1.34 8.20
CA LEU A 5 -0.12 0.66 7.55
C LEU A 5 -0.12 1.17 6.09
N ALA A 6 0.90 0.77 5.34
CA ALA A 6 0.85 0.79 3.91
C ALA A 6 -0.13 -0.31 3.54
N VAL A 7 -1.40 0.00 3.63
CA VAL A 7 -2.41 -0.76 2.89
C VAL A 7 -1.96 -0.66 1.44
N PRO A 8 -1.68 -1.77 0.75
CA PRO A 8 -1.09 -1.74 -0.57
C PRO A 8 -1.94 -0.89 -1.49
N VAL A 9 -1.30 0.12 -2.09
CA VAL A 9 -1.87 0.91 -3.16
C VAL A 9 -2.02 0.01 -4.38
N ILE A 10 -3.23 -0.45 -4.61
CA ILE A 10 -3.58 -1.05 -5.88
C ILE A 10 -4.02 0.10 -6.76
N GLY A 11 -3.05 0.74 -7.41
CA GLY A 11 -3.27 1.79 -8.39
C GLY A 11 -4.19 1.33 -9.51
N SER A 12 -5.17 2.12 -9.86
CA SER A 12 -6.07 1.89 -10.98
C SER A 12 -5.45 2.45 -12.25
N ASN A 13 -5.03 1.62 -13.17
CA ASN A 13 -4.86 2.02 -14.55
C ASN A 13 -5.11 0.84 -15.47
N LEU A 14 -6.28 0.83 -16.08
CA LEU A 14 -6.58 0.10 -17.33
C LEU A 14 -7.22 1.09 -18.27
N LYS A 15 -6.44 1.64 -19.21
CA LYS A 15 -6.98 2.19 -20.45
C LYS A 15 -6.98 1.12 -21.51
N ARG A 16 -8.15 0.93 -22.09
CA ARG A 16 -8.55 0.34 -23.36
C ARG A 16 -7.41 -0.06 -24.30
N GLU A 17 -7.47 -1.29 -24.77
CA GLU A 17 -7.28 -1.56 -26.18
C GLU A 17 -8.29 -2.60 -26.62
N CYS A 18 -9.28 -2.15 -27.44
CA CYS A 18 -10.03 -2.96 -28.38
C CYS A 18 -9.28 -2.93 -29.70
N HIS A 19 -9.29 -4.02 -30.36
CA HIS A 19 -9.06 -4.38 -31.75
C HIS A 19 -7.83 -5.24 -32.02
N PHE A 20 -8.05 -6.48 -32.38
CA PHE A 20 -7.87 -6.88 -33.77
C PHE A 20 -8.51 -8.25 -34.01
N ILE A 21 -9.47 -8.26 -34.91
CA ILE A 21 -10.03 -9.46 -35.51
C ILE A 21 -9.06 -9.93 -36.57
N SER A 22 -8.62 -11.16 -36.54
CA SER A 22 -8.06 -11.80 -37.73
C SER A 22 -8.80 -13.10 -38.05
N ARG A 23 -9.33 -13.07 -39.26
CA ARG A 23 -9.95 -14.18 -40.00
C ARG A 23 -8.89 -15.20 -40.40
N THR A 24 -9.24 -16.46 -40.43
CA THR A 24 -8.90 -17.47 -41.46
C THR A 24 -9.40 -18.81 -40.94
N ALA A 25 -10.16 -19.43 -41.64
CA ALA A 25 -10.36 -20.26 -42.79
C ALA A 25 -11.18 -21.50 -42.44
N MET A 26 -12.19 -21.58 -43.08
CA MET A 26 -13.06 -22.53 -43.69
C MET A 26 -12.42 -23.89 -44.09
N HIS A 27 -12.96 -24.98 -43.56
CA HIS A 27 -12.96 -26.25 -44.30
C HIS A 27 -14.35 -26.93 -44.23
N LEU A 28 -14.92 -27.09 -45.40
CA LEU A 28 -16.12 -27.87 -45.70
C LEU A 28 -15.90 -29.34 -45.40
N LEU A 29 -16.92 -30.02 -44.92
CA LEU A 29 -17.21 -31.42 -45.26
C LEU A 29 -18.73 -31.66 -45.23
N THR A 30 -19.19 -32.27 -46.28
CA THR A 30 -20.53 -32.50 -46.83
C THR A 30 -21.26 -33.70 -46.19
N ILE A 31 -22.51 -33.51 -45.91
CA ILE A 31 -23.81 -34.22 -45.99
C ILE A 31 -23.84 -35.78 -46.18
N PRO A 32 -24.84 -36.55 -45.61
CA PRO A 32 -26.11 -36.65 -46.30
C PRO A 32 -27.41 -36.65 -45.44
N ARG A 33 -28.50 -36.35 -46.17
CA ARG A 33 -29.91 -36.34 -45.81
C ARG A 33 -30.47 -37.71 -45.56
N THR A 34 -31.49 -37.79 -44.70
CA THR A 34 -32.84 -38.44 -44.86
C THR A 34 -33.53 -38.35 -43.47
N LEU A 35 -34.70 -37.91 -43.32
CA LEU A 35 -36.09 -38.14 -43.66
C LEU A 35 -37.02 -37.86 -42.46
N VAL A 36 -38.05 -37.04 -42.68
CA VAL A 36 -39.44 -37.10 -42.13
C VAL A 36 -39.75 -36.47 -40.77
N ALA A 37 -40.59 -35.42 -40.83
CA ALA A 37 -41.34 -34.73 -39.78
C ALA A 37 -42.41 -35.62 -39.12
N PRO A 38 -43.06 -35.21 -38.00
CA PRO A 38 -44.01 -34.09 -38.01
C PRO A 38 -44.01 -33.14 -36.77
N LEU A 39 -44.40 -31.96 -37.10
CA LEU A 39 -45.25 -30.97 -36.39
C LEU A 39 -45.52 -31.19 -34.88
N ALA A 40 -44.89 -30.44 -34.04
CA ALA A 40 -45.44 -30.05 -32.75
C ALA A 40 -45.13 -28.56 -32.50
N LEU A 41 -46.19 -27.77 -32.56
CA LEU A 41 -46.23 -26.34 -32.27
C LEU A 41 -46.03 -26.17 -30.75
N THR A 42 -44.83 -25.88 -30.30
CA THR A 42 -44.54 -25.48 -28.95
C THR A 42 -44.10 -24.02 -28.95
N THR A 43 -44.98 -23.20 -28.42
CA THR A 43 -44.79 -21.77 -28.15
C THR A 43 -43.55 -21.60 -27.28
N ALA A 44 -42.40 -21.26 -27.88
CA ALA A 44 -41.21 -20.84 -27.18
C ALA A 44 -41.47 -19.40 -26.65
N LEU A 45 -41.84 -19.27 -25.38
CA LEU A 45 -41.70 -18.01 -24.64
C LEU A 45 -40.21 -17.64 -24.67
N LEU A 46 -39.89 -16.64 -25.50
CA LEU A 46 -38.62 -15.95 -25.48
C LEU A 46 -38.55 -15.20 -24.14
N PHE A 47 -38.05 -15.84 -23.10
CA PHE A 47 -37.43 -15.13 -22.00
C PHE A 47 -36.20 -14.41 -22.56
N THR A 48 -36.37 -13.17 -22.98
CA THR A 48 -35.27 -12.24 -23.12
C THR A 48 -34.74 -12.02 -21.71
N ALA A 49 -33.79 -12.86 -21.27
CA ALA A 49 -32.95 -12.53 -20.17
C ALA A 49 -32.22 -11.25 -20.59
N SER A 50 -32.66 -10.13 -20.06
CA SER A 50 -31.88 -8.88 -20.09
C SER A 50 -30.58 -9.20 -19.42
N VAL A 51 -29.52 -9.47 -20.19
CA VAL A 51 -28.16 -9.45 -19.72
C VAL A 51 -27.94 -7.98 -19.34
N GLN A 52 -28.18 -7.65 -18.08
CA GLN A 52 -27.72 -6.41 -17.54
C GLN A 52 -26.21 -6.46 -17.69
N ALA A 53 -25.69 -5.62 -18.59
CA ALA A 53 -24.26 -5.35 -18.66
C ALA A 53 -23.85 -4.95 -17.24
N GLN A 54 -23.15 -5.83 -16.55
CA GLN A 54 -22.55 -5.48 -15.26
C GLN A 54 -21.61 -4.34 -15.54
N ASP A 55 -21.93 -3.19 -14.99
CA ASP A 55 -21.12 -1.98 -15.04
C ASP A 55 -19.79 -2.31 -14.36
N THR A 56 -18.75 -2.58 -15.14
CA THR A 56 -17.47 -3.14 -14.68
C THR A 56 -16.61 -2.12 -13.95
N GLY A 57 -17.10 -0.89 -13.77
CA GLY A 57 -16.42 0.18 -13.07
C GLY A 57 -16.35 -0.02 -11.54
N LEU A 58 -15.39 0.65 -10.89
CA LEU A 58 -15.35 0.75 -9.44
C LEU A 58 -16.36 1.78 -8.93
N PRO A 59 -16.94 1.61 -7.72
CA PRO A 59 -17.78 2.65 -7.12
C PRO A 59 -17.03 3.98 -7.02
N LEU A 60 -17.71 5.10 -7.29
CA LEU A 60 -17.12 6.44 -7.14
C LEU A 60 -16.64 6.67 -5.70
N TRP A 61 -17.40 6.19 -4.73
CA TRP A 61 -16.97 6.20 -3.33
C TRP A 61 -17.32 4.91 -2.60
N GLU A 62 -16.54 4.61 -1.58
CA GLU A 62 -16.76 3.51 -0.63
C GLU A 62 -16.48 3.99 0.79
N ALA A 63 -17.31 3.57 1.73
CA ALA A 63 -17.12 3.77 3.16
C ALA A 63 -17.11 2.43 3.87
N GLY A 64 -16.23 2.28 4.84
CA GLY A 64 -16.05 1.00 5.53
C GLY A 64 -15.29 1.13 6.83
N VAL A 65 -15.03 -0.03 7.44
CA VAL A 65 -14.18 -0.18 8.61
C VAL A 65 -13.04 -1.14 8.26
N PHE A 66 -11.83 -0.78 8.64
CA PHE A 66 -10.68 -1.66 8.63
C PHE A 66 -10.31 -2.05 10.06
N GLY A 67 -10.16 -3.34 10.31
CA GLY A 67 -9.64 -3.88 11.56
C GLY A 67 -8.42 -4.76 11.29
N GLY A 68 -7.38 -4.63 12.12
CA GLY A 68 -6.18 -5.41 11.91
C GLY A 68 -5.19 -5.35 13.06
N SER A 69 -4.22 -6.25 13.02
CA SER A 69 -3.10 -6.30 13.95
C SER A 69 -1.78 -6.22 13.19
N LEU A 70 -0.84 -5.45 13.73
CA LEU A 70 0.50 -5.25 13.20
C LEU A 70 1.52 -5.45 14.31
N SER A 71 2.48 -6.35 14.08
CA SER A 71 3.67 -6.51 14.92
C SER A 71 4.88 -5.94 14.19
N SER A 72 5.61 -5.04 14.84
CA SER A 72 6.80 -4.37 14.26
C SER A 72 7.82 -4.00 15.34
N PRO A 73 9.09 -3.73 14.99
CA PRO A 73 10.01 -3.06 15.89
C PRO A 73 9.42 -1.73 16.38
N ALA A 74 9.72 -1.33 17.62
CA ALA A 74 9.25 -0.07 18.20
C ALA A 74 9.72 1.16 17.39
N TYR A 75 10.96 1.11 16.88
CA TYR A 75 11.57 2.04 15.93
C TYR A 75 12.66 1.29 15.13
N PRO A 76 13.25 1.89 14.08
CA PRO A 76 14.30 1.22 13.30
C PRO A 76 15.53 0.90 14.17
N GLY A 77 15.92 -0.37 14.22
CA GLY A 77 17.02 -0.84 15.03
C GLY A 77 16.68 -1.09 16.50
N SER A 78 15.41 -0.98 16.92
CA SER A 78 14.96 -1.38 18.25
C SER A 78 15.03 -2.89 18.44
N ALA A 79 15.41 -3.32 19.64
CA ALA A 79 15.32 -4.70 20.06
C ALA A 79 13.89 -5.10 20.42
N GLU A 80 13.09 -4.17 20.91
CA GLU A 80 11.72 -4.40 21.32
C GLU A 80 10.77 -4.38 20.13
N ARG A 81 9.77 -5.25 20.20
CA ARG A 81 8.68 -5.38 19.25
C ARG A 81 7.37 -4.97 19.90
N LEU A 82 6.59 -4.21 19.16
CA LEU A 82 5.26 -3.79 19.58
C LEU A 82 4.21 -4.44 18.66
N THR A 83 3.18 -5.02 19.29
CA THR A 83 1.99 -5.50 18.57
C THR A 83 0.84 -4.56 18.87
N ARG A 84 0.23 -4.03 17.82
CA ARG A 84 -0.87 -3.08 17.90
C ARG A 84 -2.07 -3.62 17.13
N THR A 85 -3.23 -3.58 17.75
CA THR A 85 -4.52 -3.88 17.10
C THR A 85 -5.27 -2.58 16.93
N LEU A 86 -5.78 -2.35 15.72
CA LEU A 86 -6.46 -1.11 15.34
C LEU A 86 -7.79 -1.44 14.67
N ALA A 87 -8.77 -0.58 14.90
CA ALA A 87 -9.99 -0.53 14.11
C ALA A 87 -10.20 0.92 13.69
N LEU A 88 -10.26 1.16 12.38
CA LEU A 88 -10.31 2.50 11.81
C LEU A 88 -11.41 2.59 10.76
N PRO A 89 -12.25 3.63 10.77
CA PRO A 89 -13.11 3.91 9.64
C PRO A 89 -12.24 4.32 8.43
N TYR A 90 -12.69 4.00 7.23
CA TYR A 90 -12.06 4.48 6.01
C TYR A 90 -13.11 4.98 5.02
N PHE A 91 -12.69 5.92 4.20
CA PHE A 91 -13.46 6.44 3.09
C PHE A 91 -12.57 6.50 1.86
N ILE A 92 -13.06 5.99 0.73
CA ILE A 92 -12.37 6.02 -0.55
C ILE A 92 -13.24 6.82 -1.51
N TYR A 93 -12.65 7.77 -2.23
CA TYR A 93 -13.28 8.53 -3.29
C TYR A 93 -12.41 8.46 -4.55
N ARG A 94 -13.01 8.19 -5.71
CA ARG A 94 -12.31 7.95 -6.97
C ARG A 94 -12.71 8.98 -8.05
N GLY A 95 -12.56 10.26 -7.76
CA GLY A 95 -12.75 11.33 -8.75
C GLY A 95 -11.58 11.42 -9.73
N ASP A 96 -11.81 12.12 -10.85
CA ASP A 96 -10.81 12.25 -11.93
C ASP A 96 -9.62 13.13 -11.52
N VAL A 97 -9.85 14.18 -10.74
CA VAL A 97 -8.83 15.16 -10.31
C VAL A 97 -8.51 14.99 -8.83
N PHE A 98 -9.54 14.82 -8.01
CA PHE A 98 -9.41 14.67 -6.56
C PHE A 98 -9.71 13.23 -6.20
N ARG A 99 -8.78 12.57 -5.54
CA ARG A 99 -8.90 11.17 -5.16
C ARG A 99 -8.54 10.99 -3.69
N VAL A 100 -9.37 10.22 -3.01
CA VAL A 100 -9.06 9.68 -1.69
C VAL A 100 -9.09 8.17 -1.84
N ASP A 101 -7.94 7.54 -1.87
CA ASP A 101 -7.85 6.09 -1.98
C ASP A 101 -6.81 5.53 -0.99
N ARG A 102 -6.50 4.25 -1.13
CA ARG A 102 -5.52 3.57 -0.26
C ARG A 102 -4.09 4.13 -0.38
N GLY A 103 -3.82 4.93 -1.39
CA GLY A 103 -2.56 5.65 -1.59
C GLY A 103 -2.50 6.99 -0.89
N GLY A 104 -3.63 7.47 -0.36
CA GLY A 104 -3.72 8.74 0.35
C GLY A 104 -4.83 9.66 -0.16
N ILE A 105 -4.81 10.88 0.35
CA ILE A 105 -5.64 11.99 -0.13
C ILE A 105 -4.74 12.81 -1.04
N GLY A 106 -5.08 12.91 -2.32
CA GLY A 106 -4.20 13.64 -3.23
C GLY A 106 -4.88 14.10 -4.50
N ALA A 107 -4.27 15.07 -5.14
CA ALA A 107 -4.54 15.43 -6.52
C ALA A 107 -3.56 14.67 -7.40
N ARG A 108 -4.08 13.85 -8.28
CA ARG A 108 -3.29 13.13 -9.27
C ARG A 108 -2.96 14.07 -10.42
N MET A 109 -1.69 14.23 -10.75
CA MET A 109 -1.23 14.88 -11.95
C MET A 109 -0.58 13.85 -12.87
N MET A 110 -1.24 13.56 -13.98
CA MET A 110 -0.65 12.71 -15.02
C MET A 110 0.31 13.54 -15.85
N MET A 111 1.59 13.22 -15.80
CA MET A 111 2.63 13.86 -16.62
C MET A 111 2.84 13.14 -17.96
N GLY A 112 2.23 11.94 -18.09
CA GLY A 112 2.29 11.07 -19.28
C GLY A 112 1.67 9.71 -19.00
N PRO A 113 1.69 8.79 -19.98
CA PRO A 113 1.08 7.47 -19.80
C PRO A 113 1.79 6.60 -18.77
N ASP A 114 3.06 6.87 -18.48
CA ASP A 114 3.90 6.08 -17.58
C ASP A 114 4.44 6.87 -16.39
N VAL A 115 4.12 8.17 -16.29
CA VAL A 115 4.59 9.04 -15.20
C VAL A 115 3.41 9.70 -14.52
N GLU A 116 3.34 9.54 -13.22
CA GLU A 116 2.29 10.07 -12.36
C GLU A 116 2.92 10.76 -11.15
N LEU A 117 2.47 11.97 -10.84
CA LEU A 117 2.77 12.65 -9.59
C LEU A 117 1.53 12.54 -8.68
N ASP A 118 1.76 12.05 -7.48
CA ASP A 118 0.71 11.80 -6.48
C ASP A 118 1.13 12.40 -5.13
N VAL A 119 0.22 12.44 -4.16
CA VAL A 119 0.55 12.74 -2.77
C VAL A 119 0.46 11.46 -1.96
N GLY A 120 1.58 11.06 -1.39
CA GLY A 120 1.67 9.87 -0.57
C GLY A 120 1.54 10.19 0.92
N PHE A 121 0.89 9.28 1.64
CA PHE A 121 0.77 9.32 3.09
C PHE A 121 1.36 8.06 3.70
N ALA A 122 1.95 8.21 4.88
CA ALA A 122 2.38 7.11 5.72
C ALA A 122 2.24 7.52 7.19
N GLY A 123 2.40 6.59 8.11
CA GLY A 123 2.36 6.94 9.51
C GLY A 123 2.96 5.87 10.41
N SER A 124 3.29 6.19 11.65
CA SER A 124 3.68 5.23 12.68
C SER A 124 2.83 5.36 13.92
N LEU A 125 2.70 4.26 14.61
CA LEU A 125 2.04 4.21 15.90
C LEU A 125 3.02 4.66 17.01
N PRO A 126 2.51 5.25 18.09
CA PRO A 126 3.36 5.72 19.18
C PRO A 126 3.99 4.55 19.90
N ALA A 127 5.14 4.80 20.54
CA ALA A 127 5.82 3.85 21.40
C ALA A 127 6.25 4.54 22.69
N SER A 128 5.82 4.01 23.85
CA SER A 128 6.27 4.51 25.14
C SER A 128 7.73 4.14 25.36
N SER A 129 8.53 5.10 25.80
CA SER A 129 9.93 4.87 26.15
C SER A 129 10.08 3.94 27.35
N ALA A 130 9.08 3.87 28.24
CA ALA A 130 9.04 2.90 29.33
C ALA A 130 8.90 1.43 28.86
N ASP A 131 8.37 1.20 27.66
CA ASP A 131 8.27 -0.13 27.04
C ASP A 131 9.53 -0.51 26.23
N ILE A 132 10.56 0.35 26.20
CA ILE A 132 11.78 0.21 25.40
C ILE A 132 12.98 0.40 26.32
N ALA A 133 13.60 -0.70 26.74
CA ALA A 133 14.63 -0.70 27.79
C ALA A 133 15.76 0.31 27.55
N VAL A 134 16.26 0.41 26.31
CA VAL A 134 17.34 1.35 25.97
C VAL A 134 16.87 2.81 25.96
N ARG A 135 15.56 3.09 25.91
CA ARG A 135 14.98 4.45 25.93
C ARG A 135 14.37 4.84 27.26
N ASP A 136 14.49 4.00 28.28
CA ASP A 136 13.90 4.28 29.58
C ASP A 136 14.34 5.67 30.11
N GLY A 137 13.36 6.46 30.58
CA GLY A 137 13.55 7.85 31.03
C GLY A 137 13.68 8.88 29.90
N MET A 138 13.71 8.50 28.62
CA MET A 138 13.66 9.42 27.48
C MET A 138 12.22 9.78 27.12
N PRO A 139 11.99 10.86 26.33
CA PRO A 139 10.67 11.15 25.78
C PRO A 139 10.13 9.99 24.95
N ASP A 140 8.81 9.77 25.02
CA ASP A 140 8.11 8.81 24.20
C ASP A 140 8.23 9.14 22.70
N LEU A 141 8.14 8.12 21.86
CA LEU A 141 7.98 8.30 20.43
C LEU A 141 6.49 8.46 20.12
N GLY A 142 6.09 9.63 19.66
CA GLY A 142 4.70 9.95 19.33
C GLY A 142 4.20 9.27 18.06
N THR A 143 2.93 9.47 17.75
CA THR A 143 2.39 9.08 16.44
C THR A 143 3.03 9.95 15.36
N LEU A 144 3.67 9.33 14.37
CA LEU A 144 4.16 10.07 13.20
C LEU A 144 3.15 10.02 12.06
N LEU A 145 2.97 11.17 11.41
CA LEU A 145 2.32 11.31 10.13
C LEU A 145 3.36 11.71 9.09
N GLU A 146 3.37 11.03 7.97
CA GLU A 146 4.25 11.37 6.85
C GLU A 146 3.36 11.71 5.65
N PHE A 147 3.62 12.83 4.97
CA PHE A 147 2.96 13.16 3.72
C PHE A 147 3.85 14.00 2.82
N GLY A 148 3.64 13.85 1.52
CA GLY A 148 4.40 14.58 0.51
C GLY A 148 4.27 14.00 -0.88
N PRO A 149 4.91 14.62 -1.89
CA PRO A 149 4.85 14.16 -3.26
C PRO A 149 5.49 12.79 -3.45
N VAL A 150 4.89 12.01 -4.35
CA VAL A 150 5.40 10.72 -4.82
C VAL A 150 5.42 10.74 -6.34
N LEU A 151 6.61 10.70 -6.93
CA LEU A 151 6.75 10.47 -8.36
C LEU A 151 6.70 8.96 -8.61
N LYS A 152 5.74 8.53 -9.41
CA LYS A 152 5.57 7.12 -9.81
C LYS A 152 5.90 6.97 -11.29
N VAL A 153 6.89 6.17 -11.60
CA VAL A 153 7.30 5.87 -12.97
C VAL A 153 7.00 4.41 -13.27
N THR A 154 6.17 4.15 -14.27
CA THR A 154 5.92 2.79 -14.76
C THR A 154 7.04 2.38 -15.69
N LEU A 155 7.77 1.35 -15.33
CA LEU A 155 8.88 0.80 -16.11
C LEU A 155 8.41 -0.27 -17.09
N ALA A 156 7.44 -1.08 -16.68
CA ALA A 156 6.87 -2.14 -17.51
C ALA A 156 5.48 -2.57 -17.02
N ARG A 157 4.71 -3.18 -17.92
CA ARG A 157 3.46 -3.88 -17.63
C ARG A 157 3.58 -5.33 -18.11
N PRO A 158 4.22 -6.23 -17.31
CA PRO A 158 4.53 -7.60 -17.77
C PRO A 158 3.29 -8.43 -18.14
N GLN A 159 2.16 -8.15 -17.51
CA GLN A 159 0.89 -8.85 -17.72
C GLN A 159 -0.28 -7.86 -17.56
N PRO A 160 -1.46 -8.15 -18.15
CA PRO A 160 -2.67 -7.38 -17.87
C PRO A 160 -2.92 -7.29 -16.36
N GLY A 161 -3.16 -6.07 -15.85
CA GLY A 161 -3.36 -5.82 -14.43
C GLY A 161 -2.09 -5.82 -13.57
N SER A 162 -0.89 -5.95 -14.17
CA SER A 162 0.37 -5.84 -13.45
C SER A 162 1.14 -4.56 -13.83
N ARG A 163 1.93 -4.05 -12.89
CA ARG A 163 2.81 -2.91 -13.03
C ARG A 163 4.15 -3.21 -12.35
N LEU A 164 5.24 -2.99 -13.06
CA LEU A 164 6.57 -2.82 -12.48
C LEU A 164 6.90 -1.33 -12.57
N GLY A 165 7.24 -0.71 -11.46
CA GLY A 165 7.47 0.72 -11.40
C GLY A 165 8.55 1.12 -10.40
N LEU A 166 8.95 2.37 -10.50
CA LEU A 166 9.79 3.07 -9.53
C LEU A 166 8.93 4.13 -8.85
N ASP A 167 8.81 4.05 -7.55
CA ASP A 167 8.11 5.03 -6.72
C ASP A 167 9.16 5.83 -5.92
N ILE A 168 9.07 7.16 -6.01
CA ILE A 168 10.04 8.10 -5.43
C ILE A 168 9.30 9.08 -4.52
N PRO A 169 8.97 8.70 -3.28
CA PRO A 169 8.36 9.58 -2.30
C PRO A 169 9.37 10.48 -1.62
N VAL A 170 9.00 11.75 -1.44
CA VAL A 170 9.64 12.70 -0.52
C VAL A 170 8.58 13.19 0.44
N ARG A 171 8.70 12.88 1.73
CA ARG A 171 7.65 13.17 2.70
C ARG A 171 8.18 13.99 3.87
N GLY A 172 7.45 15.04 4.25
CA GLY A 172 7.58 15.66 5.55
C GLY A 172 7.08 14.70 6.63
N VAL A 173 7.78 14.62 7.74
CA VAL A 173 7.45 13.79 8.89
C VAL A 173 7.02 14.68 10.04
N PHE A 174 5.85 14.40 10.61
CA PHE A 174 5.25 15.19 11.67
C PHE A 174 4.81 14.30 12.82
N GLU A 175 5.15 14.69 14.02
CA GLU A 175 4.70 14.04 15.25
C GLU A 175 3.40 14.67 15.76
N LEU A 176 2.46 13.80 16.11
CA LEU A 176 1.25 14.16 16.85
C LEU A 176 1.48 13.88 18.34
N ASN A 177 1.77 14.92 19.10
CA ASN A 177 1.91 14.84 20.55
C ASN A 177 1.55 16.21 21.15
N GLY A 178 0.24 16.41 21.47
CA GLY A 178 -0.26 17.69 21.95
C GLY A 178 -0.24 18.83 20.91
N GLY A 179 0.00 18.52 19.64
CA GLY A 179 0.10 19.41 18.49
C GLY A 179 0.84 18.74 17.35
N LEU A 180 0.93 19.41 16.20
CA LEU A 180 1.68 18.93 15.04
C LEU A 180 3.10 19.52 15.07
N ARG A 181 4.11 18.67 15.25
CA ARG A 181 5.52 19.06 15.32
C ARG A 181 6.31 18.41 14.19
N SER A 182 7.03 19.19 13.41
CA SER A 182 7.92 18.66 12.38
C SER A 182 9.04 17.82 12.99
N GLN A 183 9.27 16.65 12.40
CA GLN A 183 10.37 15.73 12.71
C GLN A 183 11.27 15.48 11.49
N GLY A 184 11.28 16.42 10.52
CA GLY A 184 12.14 16.39 9.35
C GLY A 184 11.52 15.72 8.14
N PHE A 185 12.37 15.12 7.31
CA PHE A 185 11.99 14.55 6.01
C PHE A 185 12.47 13.11 5.85
N ALA A 186 11.64 12.31 5.17
CA ALA A 186 11.98 10.96 4.71
C ALA A 186 11.99 10.89 3.18
N PHE A 187 12.99 10.18 2.62
CA PHE A 187 13.10 9.84 1.21
C PHE A 187 13.18 8.32 1.07
N GLN A 188 12.29 7.69 0.29
CA GLN A 188 12.13 6.24 0.28
C GLN A 188 11.96 5.67 -1.15
N PRO A 189 12.93 5.85 -2.06
CA PRO A 189 12.84 5.31 -3.42
C PRO A 189 12.74 3.79 -3.39
N SER A 190 11.81 3.23 -4.16
CA SER A 190 11.57 1.80 -4.21
C SER A 190 11.14 1.32 -5.58
N LEU A 191 11.64 0.15 -5.99
CA LEU A 191 11.05 -0.66 -7.05
C LEU A 191 9.79 -1.33 -6.49
N VAL A 192 8.71 -1.26 -7.26
CA VAL A 192 7.40 -1.80 -6.87
C VAL A 192 6.88 -2.67 -8.00
N TRP A 193 6.55 -3.91 -7.67
CA TRP A 193 5.80 -4.79 -8.54
C TRP A 193 4.42 -5.03 -7.95
N GLU A 194 3.39 -4.76 -8.74
CA GLU A 194 2.00 -4.91 -8.37
C GLU A 194 1.29 -5.78 -9.39
N THR A 195 0.40 -6.63 -8.92
CA THR A 195 -0.49 -7.37 -9.80
C THR A 195 -1.87 -7.50 -9.16
N ARG A 196 -2.90 -7.33 -9.98
CA ARG A 196 -4.29 -7.46 -9.58
C ARG A 196 -4.84 -8.74 -10.14
N ASP A 197 -5.65 -9.40 -9.33
CA ASP A 197 -6.38 -10.60 -9.71
C ASP A 197 -5.51 -11.68 -10.36
N ILE A 198 -4.57 -12.21 -9.59
CA ILE A 198 -3.77 -13.38 -9.98
C ILE A 198 -4.58 -14.68 -9.95
N GLY A 199 -5.91 -14.59 -9.95
CA GLY A 199 -6.87 -15.67 -9.81
C GLY A 199 -7.48 -15.74 -8.42
N GLY A 200 -8.77 -16.08 -8.37
CA GLY A 200 -9.52 -16.24 -7.11
C GLY A 200 -9.65 -14.97 -6.27
N GLY A 201 -9.57 -13.77 -6.88
CA GLY A 201 -9.70 -12.47 -6.20
C GLY A 201 -8.49 -12.05 -5.38
N TRP A 202 -7.31 -12.63 -5.62
CA TRP A 202 -6.06 -12.24 -4.98
C TRP A 202 -5.38 -11.09 -5.73
N SER A 203 -4.82 -10.16 -4.97
CA SER A 203 -3.89 -9.13 -5.46
C SER A 203 -2.61 -9.17 -4.65
N LEU A 204 -1.48 -8.94 -5.30
CA LEU A 204 -0.15 -8.95 -4.70
C LEU A 204 0.57 -7.65 -4.99
N SER A 205 1.40 -7.20 -4.02
CA SER A 205 2.39 -6.15 -4.24
C SER A 205 3.67 -6.49 -3.50
N ALA A 206 4.79 -6.40 -4.21
CA ALA A 206 6.12 -6.55 -3.64
C ALA A 206 6.93 -5.28 -3.91
N SER A 207 7.72 -4.83 -2.94
CA SER A 207 8.60 -3.69 -3.13
C SER A 207 9.94 -3.88 -2.46
N GLY A 208 10.97 -3.23 -3.03
CA GLY A 208 12.31 -3.18 -2.46
C GLY A 208 12.93 -1.81 -2.68
N GLY A 209 13.55 -1.23 -1.66
CA GLY A 209 14.07 0.13 -1.75
C GLY A 209 14.92 0.56 -0.57
N LEU A 210 15.23 1.84 -0.57
CA LEU A 210 16.04 2.49 0.44
C LEU A 210 15.17 3.38 1.31
N VAL A 211 15.61 3.60 2.55
CA VAL A 211 15.00 4.54 3.48
C VAL A 211 16.06 5.49 3.97
N TRP A 212 15.91 6.76 3.66
CA TRP A 212 16.81 7.83 4.04
C TRP A 212 16.06 8.88 4.87
N GLY A 213 16.70 9.41 5.90
CA GLY A 213 16.20 10.48 6.75
C GLY A 213 17.15 11.66 6.80
N ASP A 214 16.62 12.88 6.94
CA ASP A 214 17.44 14.02 7.27
C ASP A 214 17.98 13.94 8.71
N ALA A 215 18.79 14.91 9.13
CA ALA A 215 19.39 14.92 10.46
C ALA A 215 18.32 14.96 11.57
N GLN A 216 17.23 15.71 11.36
CA GLN A 216 16.16 15.84 12.33
C GLN A 216 15.40 14.53 12.54
N LEU A 217 15.05 13.83 11.46
CA LEU A 217 14.37 12.53 11.54
C LEU A 217 15.28 11.47 12.16
N ASN A 218 16.55 11.44 11.77
CA ASN A 218 17.51 10.52 12.38
C ASN A 218 17.75 10.85 13.86
N GLN A 219 17.81 12.12 14.25
CA GLN A 219 17.91 12.54 15.63
C GLN A 219 16.71 12.10 16.47
N TYR A 220 15.51 12.12 15.91
CA TYR A 220 14.30 11.63 16.58
C TYR A 220 14.38 10.15 16.95
N PHE A 221 14.97 9.31 16.10
CA PHE A 221 15.09 7.87 16.35
C PHE A 221 16.36 7.47 17.11
N TYR A 222 17.50 8.08 16.78
CA TYR A 222 18.83 7.63 17.20
C TYR A 222 19.55 8.59 18.12
N GLY A 223 19.05 9.82 18.26
CA GLY A 223 19.68 10.83 19.11
C GLY A 223 19.52 10.54 20.59
N VAL A 224 20.58 10.79 21.35
CA VAL A 224 20.58 10.77 22.82
C VAL A 224 21.03 12.16 23.29
N PRO A 225 20.09 13.04 23.67
CA PRO A 225 20.44 14.34 24.27
C PRO A 225 21.24 14.14 25.56
N GLN A 226 22.16 15.07 25.86
CA GLN A 226 23.02 15.02 27.06
C GLN A 226 22.23 14.85 28.37
N ALA A 227 21.02 15.41 28.43
CA ALA A 227 20.15 15.32 29.63
C ALA A 227 19.67 13.89 29.92
N TYR A 228 19.68 13.00 28.89
CA TYR A 228 19.27 11.60 29.01
C TYR A 228 20.43 10.60 28.86
N ALA A 229 21.68 11.13 28.82
CA ALA A 229 22.85 10.29 28.71
C ALA A 229 23.12 9.54 30.04
N THR A 230 23.55 8.27 29.90
CA THR A 230 23.99 7.41 31.01
C THR A 230 25.31 6.72 30.63
N ALA A 231 25.93 6.02 31.55
CA ALA A 231 27.14 5.26 31.25
C ALA A 231 26.92 4.17 30.19
N GLN A 232 25.71 3.59 30.14
CA GLN A 232 25.33 2.55 29.17
C GLN A 232 24.73 3.13 27.90
N ARG A 233 24.26 4.37 27.92
CA ARG A 233 23.65 5.11 26.82
C ARG A 233 24.30 6.50 26.76
N PRO A 234 25.50 6.61 26.15
CA PRO A 234 26.19 7.90 26.03
C PRO A 234 25.40 8.84 25.11
N ALA A 235 25.65 10.15 25.27
CA ALA A 235 25.09 11.15 24.37
C ALA A 235 25.48 10.85 22.92
N PHE A 236 24.54 11.03 22.01
CA PHE A 236 24.75 10.77 20.59
C PHE A 236 23.97 11.77 19.75
N GLU A 237 24.67 12.41 18.82
CA GLU A 237 24.09 13.29 17.83
C GLU A 237 23.98 12.53 16.49
N ALA A 238 22.75 12.32 16.03
CA ALA A 238 22.50 11.60 14.81
C ALA A 238 22.67 12.49 13.59
N GLN A 239 23.14 11.89 12.49
CA GLN A 239 23.38 12.58 11.23
C GLN A 239 22.34 12.17 10.17
N ALA A 240 22.15 13.07 9.19
CA ALA A 240 21.39 12.73 8.00
C ALA A 240 22.02 11.54 7.27
N GLY A 241 21.20 10.67 6.72
CA GLY A 241 21.72 9.55 5.97
C GLY A 241 20.76 8.38 5.85
N LEU A 242 21.28 7.28 5.31
CA LEU A 242 20.54 6.04 5.15
C LEU A 242 20.11 5.51 6.53
N ILE A 243 18.84 5.20 6.66
CA ILE A 243 18.29 4.46 7.81
C ILE A 243 18.44 2.97 7.56
N GLY A 244 18.14 2.51 6.34
CA GLY A 244 18.29 1.12 5.96
C GLY A 244 17.70 0.79 4.60
N MET A 245 17.78 -0.48 4.25
CA MET A 245 17.10 -1.07 3.09
C MET A 245 15.82 -1.73 3.56
N ARG A 246 14.82 -1.73 2.69
CA ARG A 246 13.49 -2.29 2.99
C ARG A 246 13.01 -3.18 1.86
N ALA A 247 12.49 -4.36 2.20
CA ALA A 247 11.70 -5.19 1.33
C ALA A 247 10.32 -5.40 1.96
N SER A 248 9.25 -5.34 1.17
CA SER A 248 7.91 -5.62 1.66
C SER A 248 7.10 -6.43 0.66
N LEU A 249 6.20 -7.22 1.21
CA LEU A 249 5.22 -8.02 0.49
C LEU A 249 3.85 -7.76 1.12
N SER A 250 2.88 -7.47 0.28
CA SER A 250 1.49 -7.35 0.72
C SER A 250 0.59 -8.14 -0.22
N SER A 251 -0.45 -8.71 0.35
CA SER A 251 -1.48 -9.40 -0.40
C SER A 251 -2.86 -8.99 0.08
N SER A 252 -3.83 -9.05 -0.80
CA SER A 252 -5.23 -8.91 -0.41
C SER A 252 -6.09 -9.89 -1.18
N LYS A 253 -7.18 -10.34 -0.54
CA LYS A 253 -8.16 -11.26 -1.12
C LYS A 253 -9.57 -10.74 -0.88
N ASN A 254 -10.36 -10.65 -1.93
CA ASN A 254 -11.79 -10.43 -1.79
C ASN A 254 -12.44 -11.73 -1.29
N LEU A 255 -13.03 -11.71 -0.09
CA LEU A 255 -13.77 -12.84 0.48
C LEU A 255 -15.25 -12.80 0.10
N GLY A 256 -15.68 -11.69 -0.46
CA GLY A 256 -17.03 -11.41 -0.93
C GLY A 256 -17.11 -9.99 -1.49
N PRO A 257 -18.32 -9.48 -1.78
CA PRO A 257 -18.49 -8.15 -2.35
C PRO A 257 -18.05 -7.04 -1.38
N ASP A 258 -18.18 -7.27 -0.08
CA ASP A 258 -17.98 -6.24 0.95
C ASP A 258 -16.81 -6.53 1.88
N LEU A 259 -16.26 -7.74 1.86
CA LEU A 259 -15.23 -8.17 2.79
C LEU A 259 -13.91 -8.45 2.06
N ARG A 260 -12.82 -7.87 2.55
CA ARG A 260 -11.47 -8.11 2.01
C ARG A 260 -10.48 -8.40 3.12
N LEU A 261 -9.70 -9.47 2.93
CA LEU A 261 -8.57 -9.86 3.76
C LEU A 261 -7.31 -9.16 3.27
N PHE A 262 -6.43 -8.78 4.22
CA PHE A 262 -5.11 -8.23 3.95
C PHE A 262 -4.06 -9.00 4.74
N ALA A 263 -2.90 -9.23 4.11
CA ALA A 263 -1.71 -9.69 4.79
C ALA A 263 -0.51 -8.83 4.36
N TYR A 264 0.40 -8.60 5.29
CA TYR A 264 1.56 -7.75 5.10
C TYR A 264 2.77 -8.35 5.79
N ALA A 265 3.91 -8.37 5.09
CA ALA A 265 5.21 -8.72 5.65
C ALA A 265 6.25 -7.70 5.19
N ARG A 266 7.18 -7.33 6.06
CA ARG A 266 8.27 -6.42 5.77
C ARG A 266 9.55 -6.88 6.46
N GLN A 267 10.65 -6.79 5.75
CA GLN A 267 12.01 -6.97 6.24
C GLN A 267 12.79 -5.66 6.04
N ASP A 268 13.35 -5.14 7.10
CA ASP A 268 14.27 -4.01 7.09
C ASP A 268 15.69 -4.50 7.39
N GLN A 269 16.70 -3.90 6.73
CA GLN A 269 18.13 -4.11 6.97
C GLN A 269 18.74 -2.76 7.35
N TYR A 270 19.35 -2.67 8.54
CA TYR A 270 19.90 -1.42 9.07
C TYR A 270 21.43 -1.38 9.07
N ASN A 271 22.10 -2.49 8.76
CA ASN A 271 23.56 -2.64 8.78
C ASN A 271 24.34 -1.72 7.84
N LEU A 272 23.67 -0.97 6.97
CA LEU A 272 24.22 0.08 6.13
C LEU A 272 23.79 1.49 6.57
N GLY A 273 23.12 1.60 7.70
CA GLY A 273 22.60 2.87 8.20
C GLY A 273 23.70 3.85 8.61
N ALA A 274 23.41 5.15 8.51
CA ALA A 274 24.34 6.21 8.86
C ALA A 274 24.61 6.33 10.37
N ASN A 275 23.69 5.83 11.21
CA ASN A 275 23.72 6.01 12.67
C ASN A 275 23.91 4.69 13.43
N LEU A 276 24.71 3.75 12.89
CA LEU A 276 24.96 2.44 13.51
C LEU A 276 25.66 2.52 14.88
N ASN A 277 26.41 3.59 15.12
CA ASN A 277 27.11 3.81 16.39
C ASN A 277 26.22 4.40 17.48
N SER A 278 24.94 4.68 17.18
CA SER A 278 23.99 5.13 18.20
C SER A 278 23.76 4.02 19.23
N PRO A 279 23.77 4.34 20.53
CA PRO A 279 23.41 3.36 21.56
C PRO A 279 21.94 2.90 21.46
N LEU A 280 21.12 3.57 20.64
CA LEU A 280 19.73 3.19 20.36
C LEU A 280 19.61 2.23 19.16
N ALA A 281 20.65 2.02 18.35
CA ALA A 281 20.66 1.14 17.19
C ALA A 281 21.12 -0.27 17.58
N LEU A 282 20.23 -1.05 18.23
CA LEU A 282 20.57 -2.34 18.81
C LEU A 282 20.48 -3.51 17.84
N GLN A 283 19.68 -3.39 16.80
CA GLN A 283 19.42 -4.47 15.84
C GLN A 283 19.83 -4.05 14.43
N SER A 284 20.50 -4.96 13.73
CA SER A 284 20.85 -4.76 12.30
C SER A 284 19.68 -5.08 11.35
N THR A 285 18.62 -5.72 11.84
CA THR A 285 17.46 -6.12 11.06
C THR A 285 16.16 -5.83 11.81
N GLY A 286 15.07 -5.66 11.06
CA GLY A 286 13.73 -5.53 11.62
C GLY A 286 12.70 -6.24 10.76
N GLN A 287 11.73 -6.89 11.38
CA GLN A 287 10.62 -7.54 10.68
C GLN A 287 9.30 -6.93 11.12
N SER A 288 8.36 -6.81 10.19
CA SER A 288 6.98 -6.43 10.52
C SER A 288 6.02 -7.38 9.85
N LEU A 289 5.00 -7.81 10.58
CA LEU A 289 3.95 -8.70 10.09
C LEU A 289 2.59 -8.11 10.48
N GLY A 290 1.67 -8.12 9.53
CA GLY A 290 0.33 -7.60 9.72
C GLY A 290 -0.74 -8.45 9.06
N LEU A 291 -1.90 -8.52 9.70
CA LEU A 291 -3.13 -9.11 9.16
C LEU A 291 -4.29 -8.17 9.43
N GLY A 292 -5.23 -8.10 8.50
CA GLY A 292 -6.39 -7.24 8.68
C GLY A 292 -7.55 -7.62 7.76
N LEU A 293 -8.71 -7.10 8.12
CA LEU A 293 -9.94 -7.23 7.35
C LEU A 293 -10.52 -5.84 7.11
N SER A 294 -11.06 -5.61 5.93
CA SER A 294 -11.91 -4.45 5.68
C SER A 294 -13.32 -4.90 5.33
N TRP A 295 -14.29 -4.20 5.88
CA TRP A 295 -15.70 -4.38 5.58
C TRP A 295 -16.28 -3.06 5.06
N VAL A 296 -16.87 -3.13 3.87
CA VAL A 296 -17.56 -2.00 3.21
C VAL A 296 -19.02 -2.04 3.64
N PHE A 297 -19.51 -0.98 4.28
CA PHE A 297 -20.90 -0.86 4.66
C PHE A 297 -21.69 0.14 3.80
N GLY A 298 -20.99 0.93 2.95
CA GLY A 298 -21.61 1.87 2.03
C GLY A 298 -20.78 2.09 0.78
N ARG A 299 -21.42 2.22 -0.36
CA ARG A 299 -20.77 2.50 -1.65
C ARG A 299 -21.71 3.28 -2.57
N SER A 300 -21.15 4.00 -3.54
CA SER A 300 -21.87 4.68 -4.59
C SER A 300 -22.42 3.69 -5.62
N ASP A 301 -23.61 3.96 -6.12
CA ASP A 301 -24.16 3.30 -7.33
C ASP A 301 -23.45 3.81 -8.59
N THR A 302 -22.94 5.04 -8.56
CA THR A 302 -22.15 5.61 -9.66
C THR A 302 -20.83 4.85 -9.76
N ARG A 303 -20.52 4.40 -10.98
CA ARG A 303 -19.28 3.70 -11.31
C ARG A 303 -18.36 4.63 -12.08
N VAL A 304 -17.07 4.52 -11.82
CA VAL A 304 -16.01 5.23 -12.55
C VAL A 304 -15.12 4.22 -13.25
N GLY A 305 -14.63 4.59 -14.45
CA GLY A 305 -13.69 3.74 -15.16
C GLY A 305 -12.42 3.53 -14.35
N ASN A 306 -11.87 2.33 -14.47
CA ASN A 306 -10.59 1.99 -13.85
C ASN A 306 -9.43 2.67 -14.56
#